data_b7dbfe619384275a6845b6fc436bd63e
#
_entry.id   b7dbfe619384275a6845b6fc436bd63e
#
_cell.length_a   1.000
_cell.length_b   1.000
_cell.length_c   1.000
_cell.angle_alpha   90.00
_cell.angle_beta   90.00
_cell.angle_gamma   90.00
#
_symmetry.space_group_name_H-M   'P 1'
#
loop_
_entity.id
_entity.type
_entity.pdbx_description
1 polymer ?
#
loop_
_entity_poly.entity_id
_entity_poly.type
_entity_poly.pdbx_seq_one_letter_code
_entity_poly.pdbx_strand_id
1 'polypeptide(L)'
;MSARDFVRSNWRILILVALIALSCFFLFVPGASFGDSLGEREEGDTTAQWSNIQYGIELSGGARVRAPVIGTTAEGIDVEIDDRSTSEINSEVESAVYDELIANDPDLELSEREVEANVDGETVNERTVEVFHRNVTVDDLDTAVESAGYAGPNTEIRDGVTAETRESMIDILDERMGESGFEGGTVRQDAAGGQHYIVVQSPGTTTSDLRELIRDQNLVEVILHTPADNEEGYTEEVVLSREDIDSVSQVEREGDEYRVPVVVTGQAAEEYQNTLVDSGITTEGVGACAWSEAGEPPYGYCQLIQLDGETISGLSMTQGLADQLNQGTWQNNPTFVATSPDQQSAEDIRVSLQAGSLPTTLNLDDGTSQTISAERADQFKNNAVLAGGLALLTVVLMVFLRYGDPRVAAPMSLTALSEVLILLGFAAAIKLPLDLSHVAGFIAVVGTGVDDLIIIADEVMSEGDVSSQRVFDSRFRKAFWIIGAAAATTIIAMSPLAFLSLGDLRGFAIITIIGVLIGVSITRPAYGSILRKIKTDK
;
A
#
# COMPACT_ATOMS: atom_id res chain seq x y z
N MET A 1 -36.11 -0.57 -38.93
CA MET A 1 -34.97 0.17 -38.34
C MET A 1 -33.72 -0.61 -38.63
N SER A 2 -32.70 0.03 -39.20
CA SER A 2 -31.41 -0.65 -39.35
C SER A 2 -30.71 -0.80 -37.99
N ALA A 3 -29.85 -1.79 -37.81
CA ALA A 3 -29.11 -1.97 -36.55
C ALA A 3 -28.31 -0.69 -36.19
N ARG A 4 -27.81 0.03 -37.17
CA ARG A 4 -27.10 1.32 -36.98
C ARG A 4 -28.04 2.41 -36.41
N ASP A 5 -29.29 2.50 -36.89
CA ASP A 5 -30.24 3.49 -36.39
C ASP A 5 -30.69 3.18 -34.97
N PHE A 6 -30.81 1.87 -34.62
CA PHE A 6 -31.11 1.42 -33.27
C PHE A 6 -29.98 1.79 -32.29
N VAL A 7 -28.73 1.50 -32.62
CA VAL A 7 -27.57 1.86 -31.79
C VAL A 7 -27.49 3.37 -31.62
N ARG A 8 -27.61 4.17 -32.69
CA ARG A 8 -27.51 5.63 -32.62
C ARG A 8 -28.63 6.25 -31.78
N SER A 9 -29.81 5.65 -31.78
CA SER A 9 -30.94 6.11 -30.98
C SER A 9 -30.87 5.73 -29.50
N ASN A 10 -30.16 4.62 -29.15
CA ASN A 10 -30.16 4.03 -27.80
C ASN A 10 -28.79 3.98 -27.14
N TRP A 11 -27.79 4.64 -27.67
CA TRP A 11 -26.39 4.48 -27.24
C TRP A 11 -26.16 4.68 -25.72
N ARG A 12 -26.92 5.61 -25.08
CA ARG A 12 -26.82 5.85 -23.62
C ARG A 12 -27.34 4.67 -22.80
N ILE A 13 -28.47 4.08 -23.26
CA ILE A 13 -29.03 2.88 -22.61
C ILE A 13 -28.10 1.68 -22.84
N LEU A 14 -27.54 1.56 -24.05
CA LEU A 14 -26.58 0.48 -24.36
C LEU A 14 -25.31 0.57 -23.52
N ILE A 15 -24.77 1.78 -23.28
CA ILE A 15 -23.64 1.98 -22.35
C ILE A 15 -24.01 1.56 -20.94
N LEU A 16 -25.17 1.97 -20.43
CA LEU A 16 -25.63 1.54 -19.10
C LEU A 16 -25.70 0.02 -19.00
N VAL A 17 -26.32 -0.64 -19.98
CA VAL A 17 -26.43 -2.12 -20.01
C VAL A 17 -25.06 -2.78 -20.11
N ALA A 18 -24.16 -2.26 -20.94
CA ALA A 18 -22.79 -2.77 -21.06
C ALA A 18 -22.00 -2.65 -19.75
N LEU A 19 -22.14 -1.53 -19.04
CA LEU A 19 -21.51 -1.33 -17.75
C LEU A 19 -22.11 -2.22 -16.66
N ILE A 20 -23.42 -2.45 -16.66
CA ILE A 20 -24.06 -3.42 -15.76
C ILE A 20 -23.51 -4.82 -16.05
N ALA A 21 -23.40 -5.22 -17.31
CA ALA A 21 -22.85 -6.53 -17.68
C ALA A 21 -21.37 -6.67 -17.27
N LEU A 22 -20.58 -5.62 -17.46
CA LEU A 22 -19.18 -5.56 -17.04
C LEU A 22 -19.06 -5.63 -15.51
N SER A 23 -19.91 -4.93 -14.78
CA SER A 23 -19.95 -4.97 -13.32
C SER A 23 -20.34 -6.36 -12.80
N CYS A 24 -21.31 -7.00 -13.42
CA CYS A 24 -21.65 -8.40 -13.11
C CYS A 24 -20.48 -9.35 -13.41
N PHE A 25 -19.72 -9.10 -14.47
CA PHE A 25 -18.54 -9.88 -14.80
C PHE A 25 -17.48 -9.78 -13.67
N PHE A 26 -17.11 -8.56 -13.26
CA PHE A 26 -16.16 -8.37 -12.16
C PHE A 26 -16.68 -8.87 -10.81
N LEU A 27 -17.98 -8.83 -10.57
CA LEU A 27 -18.56 -9.31 -9.31
C LEU A 27 -18.62 -10.83 -9.19
N PHE A 28 -18.92 -11.54 -10.28
CA PHE A 28 -19.31 -12.94 -10.21
C PHE A 28 -18.41 -13.90 -10.99
N VAL A 29 -17.47 -13.42 -11.80
CA VAL A 29 -16.49 -14.27 -12.47
C VAL A 29 -15.25 -14.35 -11.59
N PRO A 30 -14.92 -15.53 -11.04
CA PRO A 30 -13.78 -15.69 -10.14
C PRO A 30 -12.46 -15.26 -10.81
N GLY A 31 -11.65 -14.47 -10.08
CA GLY A 31 -10.37 -13.95 -10.57
C GLY A 31 -10.47 -12.79 -11.57
N ALA A 32 -11.66 -12.23 -11.81
CA ALA A 32 -11.79 -11.06 -12.64
C ALA A 32 -11.43 -9.78 -11.84
N SER A 33 -10.26 -9.19 -12.13
CA SER A 33 -9.81 -7.90 -11.59
C SER A 33 -9.04 -7.11 -12.65
N PHE A 34 -8.80 -5.81 -12.40
CA PHE A 34 -7.87 -5.04 -13.21
C PHE A 34 -6.45 -5.32 -12.71
N GLY A 35 -5.62 -5.94 -13.55
CA GLY A 35 -4.20 -6.20 -13.26
C GLY A 35 -3.81 -7.67 -13.21
N ASP A 36 -4.73 -8.59 -12.94
CA ASP A 36 -4.40 -10.01 -12.97
C ASP A 36 -4.57 -10.58 -14.38
N SER A 37 -3.64 -11.43 -14.80
CA SER A 37 -3.79 -12.21 -16.02
C SER A 37 -4.93 -13.22 -15.81
N LEU A 38 -5.94 -13.20 -16.70
CA LEU A 38 -7.06 -14.14 -16.67
C LEU A 38 -6.54 -15.60 -16.72
N GLY A 39 -6.45 -16.27 -15.58
CA GLY A 39 -6.10 -17.69 -15.54
C GLY A 39 -5.20 -18.16 -14.40
N GLU A 40 -4.58 -17.30 -13.64
CA GLU A 40 -3.82 -17.70 -12.46
C GLU A 40 -4.79 -17.85 -11.27
N ARG A 41 -5.19 -19.09 -11.02
CA ARG A 41 -5.78 -19.49 -9.75
C ARG A 41 -4.64 -19.89 -8.83
N GLU A 42 -4.49 -19.21 -7.72
CA GLU A 42 -3.76 -19.79 -6.60
C GLU A 42 -4.51 -21.03 -6.10
N GLU A 43 -3.83 -22.17 -6.07
CA GLU A 43 -4.35 -23.47 -5.64
C GLU A 43 -4.53 -23.52 -4.11
N GLY A 44 -5.25 -22.59 -3.50
CA GLY A 44 -5.42 -22.53 -2.03
C GLY A 44 -6.81 -22.10 -1.57
N ASP A 45 -7.55 -21.35 -2.38
CA ASP A 45 -8.83 -20.78 -1.95
C ASP A 45 -9.97 -21.80 -2.06
N THR A 46 -10.24 -22.53 -0.96
CA THR A 46 -11.36 -23.48 -0.80
C THR A 46 -12.65 -22.83 -0.30
N THR A 47 -12.67 -21.53 -0.05
CA THR A 47 -13.90 -20.82 0.29
C THR A 47 -14.60 -20.38 -0.99
N ALA A 48 -15.70 -21.04 -1.34
CA ALA A 48 -16.59 -20.66 -2.43
C ALA A 48 -17.20 -19.28 -2.14
N GLN A 49 -16.46 -18.21 -2.39
CA GLN A 49 -17.01 -16.86 -2.34
C GLN A 49 -17.92 -16.66 -3.56
N TRP A 50 -19.16 -16.28 -3.31
CA TRP A 50 -20.18 -16.03 -4.34
C TRP A 50 -19.91 -14.76 -5.17
N SER A 51 -18.93 -13.95 -4.75
CA SER A 51 -18.56 -12.70 -5.40
C SER A 51 -17.09 -12.35 -5.11
N ASN A 52 -16.47 -11.60 -6.03
CA ASN A 52 -15.11 -11.07 -5.87
C ASN A 52 -15.06 -9.82 -4.96
N ILE A 53 -16.06 -9.59 -4.13
CA ILE A 53 -16.06 -8.48 -3.16
C ILE A 53 -15.11 -8.83 -2.04
N GLN A 54 -14.09 -8.02 -1.87
CA GLN A 54 -13.25 -8.06 -0.68
C GLN A 54 -13.91 -7.27 0.46
N TYR A 55 -13.86 -7.82 1.66
CA TYR A 55 -14.39 -7.16 2.85
C TYR A 55 -13.23 -6.71 3.73
N GLY A 56 -13.24 -5.43 4.13
CA GLY A 56 -12.34 -4.94 5.17
C GLY A 56 -12.64 -5.55 6.54
N ILE A 57 -11.79 -5.27 7.52
CA ILE A 57 -11.83 -5.92 8.84
C ILE A 57 -13.16 -5.73 9.58
N GLU A 58 -13.89 -4.66 9.30
CA GLU A 58 -15.20 -4.40 9.94
C GLU A 58 -16.30 -5.35 9.48
N LEU A 59 -16.17 -5.89 8.27
CA LEU A 59 -17.15 -6.79 7.65
C LEU A 59 -16.68 -8.25 7.55
N SER A 60 -15.40 -8.52 7.74
CA SER A 60 -14.81 -9.88 7.71
C SER A 60 -14.30 -10.35 9.06
N GLY A 61 -14.02 -9.41 9.98
CA GLY A 61 -13.21 -9.65 11.16
C GLY A 61 -11.73 -9.58 10.84
N GLY A 62 -10.89 -9.41 11.86
CA GLY A 62 -9.45 -9.30 11.70
C GLY A 62 -8.84 -8.33 12.70
N ALA A 63 -7.63 -7.89 12.42
CA ALA A 63 -6.87 -6.98 13.25
C ALA A 63 -6.47 -5.70 12.53
N ARG A 64 -6.31 -4.63 13.30
CA ARG A 64 -5.76 -3.34 12.88
C ARG A 64 -4.74 -2.89 13.91
N VAL A 65 -3.59 -2.48 13.44
CA VAL A 65 -2.56 -1.80 14.23
C VAL A 65 -2.36 -0.42 13.64
N ARG A 66 -2.36 0.61 14.48
CA ARG A 66 -2.10 2.00 14.10
C ARG A 66 -1.01 2.52 15.03
N ALA A 67 0.13 2.89 14.48
CA ALA A 67 1.26 3.35 15.26
C ALA A 67 1.98 4.53 14.57
N PRO A 68 2.57 5.47 15.33
CA PRO A 68 3.45 6.49 14.78
C PRO A 68 4.78 5.85 14.39
N VAL A 69 5.46 6.48 13.45
CA VAL A 69 6.81 6.08 13.02
C VAL A 69 7.82 6.66 13.99
N ILE A 70 8.85 5.88 14.35
CA ILE A 70 9.95 6.34 15.20
C ILE A 70 10.91 7.17 14.36
N GLY A 71 11.22 8.38 14.81
CA GLY A 71 12.23 9.23 14.21
C GLY A 71 12.01 10.70 14.52
N THR A 72 13.06 11.49 14.31
CA THR A 72 13.09 12.94 14.41
C THR A 72 13.74 13.49 13.16
N THR A 73 13.17 14.52 12.56
CA THR A 73 13.60 15.06 11.25
C THR A 73 14.01 16.51 11.38
N ALA A 74 15.17 16.85 10.80
CA ALA A 74 15.57 18.22 10.49
C ALA A 74 15.32 18.47 8.99
N GLU A 75 14.45 19.42 8.68
CA GLU A 75 14.14 19.86 7.31
C GLU A 75 14.81 21.21 7.03
N GLY A 76 15.26 21.42 5.78
CA GLY A 76 15.86 22.69 5.37
C GLY A 76 17.29 22.89 5.89
N ILE A 77 18.08 21.81 5.97
CA ILE A 77 19.49 21.88 6.37
C ILE A 77 20.32 22.63 5.33
N ASP A 78 21.31 23.39 5.79
CA ASP A 78 22.19 24.20 4.94
C ASP A 78 23.47 23.43 4.64
N VAL A 79 23.49 22.77 3.47
CA VAL A 79 24.62 21.95 3.00
C VAL A 79 25.15 22.53 1.70
N GLU A 80 26.47 22.74 1.61
CA GLU A 80 27.13 23.14 0.36
C GLU A 80 27.19 21.95 -0.60
N ILE A 81 26.46 22.05 -1.73
CA ILE A 81 26.57 21.08 -2.82
C ILE A 81 27.70 21.52 -3.75
N ASP A 82 28.75 20.73 -3.78
CA ASP A 82 29.92 20.90 -4.64
C ASP A 82 29.94 19.83 -5.77
N ASP A 83 31.08 19.60 -6.42
CA ASP A 83 31.24 18.62 -7.50
C ASP A 83 31.30 17.16 -7.02
N ARG A 84 31.13 16.87 -5.72
CA ARG A 84 31.07 15.50 -5.15
C ARG A 84 29.74 14.83 -5.49
N SER A 85 29.71 13.51 -5.37
CA SER A 85 28.46 12.77 -5.51
C SER A 85 27.53 13.06 -4.34
N THR A 86 26.23 12.99 -4.55
CA THR A 86 25.20 13.14 -3.51
C THR A 86 25.40 12.15 -2.37
N SER A 87 25.79 10.92 -2.70
CA SER A 87 26.10 9.88 -1.72
C SER A 87 27.26 10.26 -0.79
N GLU A 88 28.35 10.86 -1.32
CA GLU A 88 29.47 11.33 -0.49
C GLU A 88 29.04 12.47 0.44
N ILE A 89 28.19 13.38 -0.03
CA ILE A 89 27.67 14.50 0.79
C ILE A 89 26.72 13.96 1.86
N ASN A 90 25.84 13.03 1.53
CA ASN A 90 24.95 12.39 2.50
C ASN A 90 25.76 11.73 3.61
N SER A 91 26.73 10.88 3.27
CA SER A 91 27.56 10.19 4.27
C SER A 91 28.37 11.15 5.17
N GLU A 92 28.80 12.29 4.64
CA GLU A 92 29.47 13.31 5.44
C GLU A 92 28.50 13.96 6.45
N VAL A 93 27.28 14.27 6.03
CA VAL A 93 26.24 14.86 6.89
C VAL A 93 25.79 13.86 7.95
N GLU A 94 25.54 12.62 7.56
CA GLU A 94 25.16 11.51 8.45
C GLU A 94 26.20 11.30 9.56
N SER A 95 27.47 11.14 9.17
CA SER A 95 28.57 10.93 10.12
C SER A 95 28.75 12.14 11.05
N ALA A 96 28.65 13.36 10.54
CA ALA A 96 28.82 14.56 11.36
C ALA A 96 27.69 14.73 12.39
N VAL A 97 26.43 14.46 11.98
CA VAL A 97 25.27 14.53 12.90
C VAL A 97 25.32 13.40 13.92
N TYR A 98 25.70 12.19 13.50
CA TYR A 98 25.90 11.05 14.39
C TYR A 98 26.95 11.35 15.47
N ASP A 99 28.13 11.85 15.07
CA ASP A 99 29.22 12.18 15.98
C ASP A 99 28.81 13.21 17.04
N GLU A 100 28.03 14.23 16.64
CA GLU A 100 27.52 15.26 17.57
C GLU A 100 26.45 14.69 18.52
N LEU A 101 25.57 13.80 18.06
CA LEU A 101 24.57 13.13 18.91
C LEU A 101 25.26 12.28 19.98
N ILE A 102 26.25 11.47 19.61
CA ILE A 102 27.02 10.63 20.56
C ILE A 102 27.90 11.49 21.48
N ALA A 103 28.45 12.60 20.98
CA ALA A 103 29.21 13.53 21.81
C ALA A 103 28.37 14.20 22.91
N ASN A 104 27.08 14.49 22.58
CA ASN A 104 26.14 15.10 23.51
C ASN A 104 25.55 14.09 24.51
N ASP A 105 25.32 12.85 24.10
CA ASP A 105 24.84 11.74 24.95
C ASP A 105 25.64 10.45 24.66
N PRO A 106 26.78 10.22 25.37
CA PRO A 106 27.58 9.03 25.15
C PRO A 106 26.94 7.70 25.59
N ASP A 107 25.83 7.75 26.31
CA ASP A 107 25.06 6.58 26.71
C ASP A 107 23.94 6.25 25.68
N LEU A 108 23.82 7.04 24.62
CA LEU A 108 22.87 6.80 23.53
C LEU A 108 23.33 5.60 22.69
N GLU A 109 22.54 4.55 22.68
CA GLU A 109 22.77 3.35 21.86
C GLU A 109 22.31 3.60 20.41
N LEU A 110 22.89 4.61 19.74
CA LEU A 110 22.62 4.99 18.36
C LEU A 110 23.61 4.32 17.41
N SER A 111 23.14 3.81 16.31
CA SER A 111 23.94 3.32 15.19
C SER A 111 24.10 4.40 14.11
N GLU A 112 25.21 4.45 13.39
CA GLU A 112 25.39 5.33 12.23
C GLU A 112 24.26 5.15 11.18
N ARG A 113 23.73 3.94 11.03
CA ARG A 113 22.64 3.59 10.11
C ARG A 113 21.28 4.15 10.50
N GLU A 114 21.12 4.61 11.74
CA GLU A 114 19.88 5.24 12.20
C GLU A 114 19.87 6.75 11.90
N VAL A 115 20.92 7.27 11.25
CA VAL A 115 21.01 8.65 10.77
C VAL A 115 21.03 8.63 9.25
N GLU A 116 20.04 9.21 8.61
CA GLU A 116 19.88 9.24 7.15
C GLU A 116 19.77 10.68 6.67
N ALA A 117 20.60 11.08 5.72
CA ALA A 117 20.58 12.39 5.11
C ALA A 117 20.07 12.29 3.65
N ASN A 118 19.25 13.24 3.25
CA ASN A 118 18.83 13.41 1.87
C ASN A 118 19.08 14.84 1.42
N VAL A 119 20.11 15.03 0.59
CA VAL A 119 20.49 16.33 0.06
C VAL A 119 20.14 16.52 -1.42
N ASP A 120 19.44 15.55 -2.04
CA ASP A 120 19.04 15.56 -3.45
C ASP A 120 18.00 16.62 -3.80
N GLY A 121 17.39 17.27 -2.81
CA GLY A 121 16.38 18.29 -3.01
C GLY A 121 16.83 19.44 -3.91
N GLU A 122 16.02 19.82 -4.91
CA GLU A 122 16.29 20.97 -5.80
C GLU A 122 16.37 22.30 -5.00
N THR A 123 15.73 22.33 -3.84
CA THR A 123 15.73 23.49 -2.93
C THR A 123 16.27 23.11 -1.55
N VAL A 124 16.84 24.10 -0.83
CA VAL A 124 17.34 23.90 0.55
C VAL A 124 16.24 23.33 1.47
N ASN A 125 14.98 23.69 1.26
CA ASN A 125 13.85 23.23 2.08
C ASN A 125 13.53 21.72 1.89
N GLU A 126 14.05 21.09 0.85
CA GLU A 126 13.85 19.67 0.56
C GLU A 126 14.99 18.80 1.09
N ARG A 127 16.06 19.42 1.62
CA ARG A 127 17.19 18.71 2.21
C ARG A 127 16.90 18.39 3.65
N THR A 128 17.09 17.13 4.02
CA THR A 128 16.70 16.60 5.33
C THR A 128 17.80 15.76 5.97
N VAL A 129 17.76 15.68 7.31
CA VAL A 129 18.39 14.63 8.10
C VAL A 129 17.32 14.02 8.99
N GLU A 130 17.24 12.71 8.95
CA GLU A 130 16.34 11.92 9.79
C GLU A 130 17.15 11.06 10.75
N VAL A 131 16.72 10.99 11.99
CA VAL A 131 17.33 10.11 13.00
C VAL A 131 16.27 9.13 13.49
N PHE A 132 16.48 7.85 13.24
CA PHE A 132 15.52 6.77 13.45
C PHE A 132 15.68 6.11 14.83
N HIS A 133 15.85 6.94 15.86
CA HIS A 133 16.06 6.44 17.21
C HIS A 133 15.04 7.02 18.20
N ARG A 134 14.49 6.12 19.05
CA ARG A 134 13.39 6.46 19.99
C ARG A 134 13.75 7.51 21.02
N ASN A 135 15.01 7.52 21.47
CA ASN A 135 15.46 8.38 22.56
C ASN A 135 16.05 9.71 22.07
N VAL A 136 16.12 9.94 20.75
CA VAL A 136 16.54 11.22 20.19
C VAL A 136 15.36 12.17 20.12
N THR A 137 15.44 13.26 20.85
CA THR A 137 14.39 14.29 20.88
C THR A 137 14.65 15.39 19.85
N VAL A 138 13.64 16.24 19.63
CA VAL A 138 13.75 17.43 18.77
C VAL A 138 14.89 18.34 19.24
N ASP A 139 15.06 18.53 20.57
CA ASP A 139 16.12 19.38 21.14
C ASP A 139 17.51 18.78 20.94
N ASP A 140 17.65 17.44 20.99
CA ASP A 140 18.92 16.75 20.76
C ASP A 140 19.37 16.88 19.31
N LEU A 141 18.45 16.68 18.35
CA LEU A 141 18.74 16.83 16.93
C LEU A 141 19.01 18.29 16.55
N ASP A 142 18.28 19.25 17.12
CA ASP A 142 18.53 20.68 16.90
C ASP A 142 19.96 21.05 17.32
N THR A 143 20.36 20.60 18.50
CA THR A 143 21.73 20.83 19.02
C THR A 143 22.79 20.16 18.14
N ALA A 144 22.56 18.94 17.67
CA ALA A 144 23.50 18.22 16.83
C ALA A 144 23.67 18.87 15.45
N VAL A 145 22.54 19.23 14.79
CA VAL A 145 22.57 19.90 13.48
C VAL A 145 23.21 21.28 13.55
N GLU A 146 22.98 22.05 14.65
CA GLU A 146 23.64 23.34 14.88
C GLU A 146 25.14 23.16 15.11
N SER A 147 25.55 22.16 15.92
CA SER A 147 26.96 21.88 16.25
C SER A 147 27.72 21.36 15.04
N ALA A 148 27.11 20.52 14.23
CA ALA A 148 27.67 20.01 12.97
C ALA A 148 27.78 21.10 11.88
N GLY A 149 27.13 22.27 12.07
CA GLY A 149 27.20 23.42 11.17
C GLY A 149 26.21 23.37 10.01
N TYR A 150 25.19 22.53 10.07
CA TYR A 150 24.16 22.39 9.04
C TYR A 150 22.85 23.15 9.34
N ALA A 151 22.78 23.85 10.47
CA ALA A 151 21.65 24.70 10.79
C ALA A 151 21.62 25.97 9.91
N GLY A 152 20.57 26.12 9.14
CA GLY A 152 20.33 27.28 8.29
C GLY A 152 19.14 28.13 8.77
N PRO A 153 18.85 29.25 8.10
CA PRO A 153 17.75 30.13 8.48
C PRO A 153 16.36 29.54 8.26
N ASN A 154 16.27 28.44 7.53
CA ASN A 154 15.03 27.72 7.20
C ASN A 154 14.98 26.33 7.83
N THR A 155 15.96 25.96 8.65
CA THR A 155 15.98 24.64 9.30
C THR A 155 14.84 24.57 10.32
N GLU A 156 13.99 23.58 10.16
CA GLU A 156 12.88 23.25 11.05
C GLU A 156 13.04 21.82 11.55
N ILE A 157 13.03 21.63 12.86
CA ILE A 157 13.16 20.30 13.47
C ILE A 157 11.82 19.88 14.04
N ARG A 158 11.43 18.66 13.76
CA ARG A 158 10.15 18.11 14.19
C ARG A 158 10.23 16.63 14.56
N ASP A 159 9.30 16.20 15.37
CA ASP A 159 9.06 14.79 15.66
C ASP A 159 8.47 14.07 14.43
N GLY A 160 8.83 12.80 14.27
CA GLY A 160 8.44 11.94 13.16
C GLY A 160 9.36 12.06 11.95
N VAL A 161 9.05 11.29 10.92
CA VAL A 161 9.83 11.13 9.69
C VAL A 161 9.24 11.92 8.51
N THR A 162 9.98 12.01 7.40
CA THR A 162 9.53 12.68 6.17
C THR A 162 8.33 11.98 5.53
N ALA A 163 7.71 12.61 4.54
CA ALA A 163 6.65 11.99 3.76
C ALA A 163 7.18 10.83 2.91
N GLU A 164 8.39 10.96 2.40
CA GLU A 164 9.08 9.97 1.57
C GLU A 164 9.38 8.71 2.36
N THR A 165 9.97 8.83 3.55
CA THR A 165 10.21 7.70 4.45
C THR A 165 8.93 6.98 4.82
N ARG A 166 7.82 7.71 5.10
CA ARG A 166 6.52 7.08 5.37
C ARG A 166 5.95 6.35 4.16
N GLU A 167 6.10 6.88 2.95
CA GLU A 167 5.64 6.24 1.71
C GLU A 167 6.44 4.96 1.46
N SER A 168 7.77 5.01 1.59
CA SER A 168 8.64 3.84 1.51
C SER A 168 8.25 2.76 2.52
N MET A 169 8.00 3.13 3.77
CA MET A 169 7.54 2.17 4.79
C MET A 169 6.18 1.54 4.45
N ILE A 170 5.26 2.32 3.86
CA ILE A 170 3.95 1.80 3.43
C ILE A 170 4.12 0.78 2.32
N ASP A 171 4.95 1.08 1.32
CA ASP A 171 5.20 0.20 0.19
C ASP A 171 5.85 -1.12 0.64
N ILE A 172 6.86 -1.04 1.50
CA ILE A 172 7.53 -2.21 2.07
C ILE A 172 6.56 -3.07 2.91
N LEU A 173 5.76 -2.44 3.77
CA LEU A 173 4.79 -3.17 4.60
C LEU A 173 3.67 -3.78 3.76
N ASP A 174 3.23 -3.11 2.68
CA ASP A 174 2.19 -3.64 1.78
C ASP A 174 2.73 -4.86 1.01
N GLU A 175 3.97 -4.82 0.54
CA GLU A 175 4.66 -5.95 -0.10
C GLU A 175 4.86 -7.10 0.88
N ARG A 176 5.34 -6.84 2.12
CA ARG A 176 5.46 -7.86 3.17
C ARG A 176 4.13 -8.55 3.47
N MET A 177 3.04 -7.78 3.55
CA MET A 177 1.70 -8.33 3.76
C MET A 177 1.28 -9.24 2.62
N GLY A 178 1.58 -8.86 1.37
CA GLY A 178 1.30 -9.67 0.19
C GLY A 178 2.06 -11.00 0.22
N GLU A 179 3.35 -10.96 0.49
CA GLU A 179 4.23 -12.13 0.52
C GLU A 179 3.97 -13.06 1.71
N SER A 180 3.55 -12.51 2.85
CA SER A 180 3.21 -13.29 4.06
C SER A 180 1.81 -13.90 4.03
N GLY A 181 1.08 -13.78 2.90
CA GLY A 181 -0.24 -14.40 2.73
C GLY A 181 -1.38 -13.70 3.48
N PHE A 182 -1.22 -12.45 3.88
CA PHE A 182 -2.29 -11.65 4.49
C PHE A 182 -3.24 -11.08 3.42
N GLU A 183 -3.96 -11.96 2.72
CA GLU A 183 -4.87 -11.59 1.65
C GLU A 183 -5.91 -10.53 2.07
N GLY A 184 -6.04 -9.48 1.27
CA GLY A 184 -6.97 -8.37 1.52
C GLY A 184 -6.55 -7.45 2.66
N GLY A 185 -5.31 -7.60 3.12
CA GLY A 185 -4.68 -6.64 4.01
C GLY A 185 -4.44 -5.30 3.32
N THR A 186 -4.28 -4.26 4.09
CA THR A 186 -3.96 -2.91 3.58
C THR A 186 -3.08 -2.14 4.54
N VAL A 187 -2.12 -1.43 3.96
CA VAL A 187 -1.28 -0.46 4.67
C VAL A 187 -1.64 0.94 4.19
N ARG A 188 -1.76 1.88 5.10
CA ARG A 188 -2.09 3.26 4.74
C ARG A 188 -1.61 4.25 5.77
N GLN A 189 -1.37 5.48 5.34
CA GLN A 189 -1.14 6.59 6.25
C GLN A 189 -2.46 7.10 6.84
N ASP A 190 -2.39 7.50 8.11
CA ASP A 190 -3.43 8.23 8.83
C ASP A 190 -2.80 9.44 9.54
N ALA A 191 -3.58 10.48 9.80
CA ALA A 191 -3.10 11.66 10.52
C ALA A 191 -4.13 12.08 11.58
N ALA A 192 -3.65 12.38 12.77
CA ALA A 192 -4.49 12.89 13.85
C ALA A 192 -3.69 13.82 14.75
N GLY A 193 -4.25 15.02 15.02
CA GLY A 193 -3.64 15.97 15.94
C GLY A 193 -2.28 16.54 15.48
N GLY A 194 -1.98 16.47 14.19
CA GLY A 194 -0.69 16.90 13.63
C GLY A 194 0.37 15.79 13.57
N GLN A 195 0.09 14.62 14.13
CA GLN A 195 0.96 13.44 14.02
C GLN A 195 0.52 12.52 12.88
N HIS A 196 1.47 11.87 12.27
CA HIS A 196 1.29 10.87 11.22
C HIS A 196 1.44 9.47 11.79
N TYR A 197 0.59 8.57 11.32
CA TYR A 197 0.56 7.18 11.73
C TYR A 197 0.54 6.27 10.49
N ILE A 198 1.13 5.11 10.62
CA ILE A 198 0.91 4.01 9.68
C ILE A 198 -0.16 3.10 10.29
N VAL A 199 -1.13 2.74 9.47
CA VAL A 199 -2.22 1.83 9.81
C VAL A 199 -2.07 0.58 8.97
N VAL A 200 -1.82 -0.53 9.63
CA VAL A 200 -1.78 -1.87 9.03
C VAL A 200 -3.01 -2.63 9.48
N GLN A 201 -3.75 -3.19 8.56
CA GLN A 201 -4.94 -3.98 8.86
C GLN A 201 -5.05 -5.18 7.95
N SER A 202 -5.46 -6.32 8.50
CA SER A 202 -5.68 -7.53 7.72
C SER A 202 -6.92 -8.29 8.19
N PRO A 203 -7.76 -8.75 7.24
CA PRO A 203 -8.87 -9.64 7.50
C PRO A 203 -8.39 -11.01 8.02
N GLY A 204 -9.15 -11.61 8.92
CA GLY A 204 -8.90 -12.97 9.41
C GLY A 204 -7.65 -13.15 10.29
N THR A 205 -6.89 -12.10 10.54
CA THR A 205 -5.61 -12.10 11.25
C THR A 205 -5.78 -11.68 12.70
N THR A 206 -4.83 -12.05 13.57
CA THR A 206 -4.78 -11.59 14.95
C THR A 206 -3.88 -10.34 15.10
N THR A 207 -4.04 -9.64 16.23
CA THR A 207 -3.18 -8.48 16.53
C THR A 207 -1.72 -8.89 16.78
N SER A 208 -1.49 -10.11 17.28
CA SER A 208 -0.14 -10.64 17.49
C SER A 208 0.59 -10.86 16.17
N ASP A 209 -0.08 -11.49 15.20
CA ASP A 209 0.50 -11.77 13.89
C ASP A 209 0.85 -10.48 13.13
N LEU A 210 -0.05 -9.47 13.18
CA LEU A 210 0.26 -8.16 12.59
C LEU A 210 1.39 -7.43 13.31
N ARG A 211 1.47 -7.55 14.65
CA ARG A 211 2.56 -6.93 15.40
C ARG A 211 3.90 -7.60 15.12
N GLU A 212 3.93 -8.90 14.91
CA GLU A 212 5.11 -9.64 14.50
C GLU A 212 5.61 -9.17 13.13
N LEU A 213 4.71 -9.07 12.14
CA LEU A 213 5.03 -8.58 10.79
C LEU A 213 5.65 -7.17 10.79
N ILE A 214 5.19 -6.28 11.69
CA ILE A 214 5.54 -4.85 11.65
C ILE A 214 6.55 -4.43 12.73
N ARG A 215 6.94 -5.34 13.65
CA ARG A 215 7.83 -5.03 14.77
C ARG A 215 9.27 -4.84 14.33
N ASP A 216 9.74 -5.75 13.49
CA ASP A 216 11.13 -5.89 13.17
C ASP A 216 11.42 -5.20 11.82
N GLN A 217 12.60 -4.61 11.70
CA GLN A 217 13.05 -4.02 10.43
C GLN A 217 13.22 -5.10 9.37
N ASN A 218 13.52 -6.34 9.83
CA ASN A 218 13.86 -7.49 9.01
C ASN A 218 15.03 -7.16 8.06
N LEU A 219 16.05 -6.53 8.60
CA LEU A 219 17.27 -6.21 7.86
C LEU A 219 18.07 -7.49 7.63
N VAL A 220 18.14 -7.95 6.39
CA VAL A 220 18.98 -9.08 6.01
C VAL A 220 20.28 -8.57 5.41
N GLU A 221 21.39 -9.00 5.96
CA GLU A 221 22.73 -8.67 5.50
C GLU A 221 23.59 -9.93 5.35
N VAL A 222 24.49 -9.90 4.38
CA VAL A 222 25.54 -10.89 4.25
C VAL A 222 26.84 -10.26 4.74
N ILE A 223 27.36 -10.80 5.84
CA ILE A 223 28.57 -10.33 6.49
C ILE A 223 29.73 -11.24 6.12
N LEU A 224 30.82 -10.65 5.69
CA LEU A 224 32.09 -11.32 5.53
C LEU A 224 32.86 -11.26 6.85
N HIS A 225 33.01 -12.41 7.52
CA HIS A 225 33.74 -12.56 8.75
C HIS A 225 35.09 -13.22 8.47
N THR A 226 36.20 -12.50 8.73
CA THR A 226 37.55 -12.95 8.42
C THR A 226 38.52 -12.70 9.58
N PRO A 227 39.57 -13.52 9.75
CA PRO A 227 40.62 -13.23 10.70
C PRO A 227 41.32 -11.90 10.43
N ALA A 228 41.54 -11.07 11.44
CA ALA A 228 42.26 -9.80 11.31
C ALA A 228 43.76 -10.00 11.03
N ASP A 229 44.33 -9.22 10.13
CA ASP A 229 45.68 -9.38 9.59
C ASP A 229 46.81 -9.28 10.65
N ASN A 230 46.59 -8.56 11.75
CA ASN A 230 47.68 -8.22 12.71
C ASN A 230 47.30 -8.29 14.19
N GLU A 231 46.11 -8.75 14.55
CA GLU A 231 45.63 -8.80 15.94
C GLU A 231 44.89 -10.11 16.24
N GLU A 232 44.78 -10.47 17.54
CA GLU A 232 43.91 -11.56 17.96
C GLU A 232 42.45 -11.08 17.82
N GLY A 233 41.76 -11.42 16.70
CA GLY A 233 40.38 -11.07 16.48
C GLY A 233 39.91 -11.33 15.05
N TYR A 234 38.70 -10.86 14.75
CA TYR A 234 38.04 -10.97 13.45
C TYR A 234 37.56 -9.59 12.99
N THR A 235 37.53 -9.39 11.69
CA THR A 235 36.86 -8.26 11.04
C THR A 235 35.56 -8.72 10.43
N GLU A 236 34.54 -7.86 10.50
CA GLU A 236 33.27 -8.08 9.90
C GLU A 236 32.96 -6.93 8.93
N GLU A 237 32.57 -7.26 7.72
CA GLU A 237 32.25 -6.32 6.66
C GLU A 237 30.96 -6.75 5.98
N VAL A 238 30.01 -5.83 5.80
CA VAL A 238 28.79 -6.08 5.02
C VAL A 238 29.15 -6.16 3.55
N VAL A 239 28.88 -7.29 2.92
CA VAL A 239 29.24 -7.53 1.50
C VAL A 239 28.03 -7.61 0.58
N LEU A 240 26.82 -7.83 1.10
CA LEU A 240 25.56 -7.72 0.37
C LEU A 240 24.47 -7.23 1.31
N SER A 241 23.67 -6.32 0.80
CA SER A 241 22.45 -5.78 1.41
C SER A 241 21.25 -5.94 0.45
N ARG A 242 20.08 -5.47 0.84
CA ARG A 242 18.88 -5.51 -0.01
C ARG A 242 19.05 -4.78 -1.34
N GLU A 243 19.77 -3.67 -1.34
CA GLU A 243 19.99 -2.83 -2.52
C GLU A 243 20.78 -3.54 -3.62
N ASP A 244 21.58 -4.54 -3.22
CA ASP A 244 22.41 -5.34 -4.09
C ASP A 244 21.66 -6.49 -4.77
N ILE A 245 20.38 -6.70 -4.41
CA ILE A 245 19.56 -7.82 -4.87
C ILE A 245 18.67 -7.42 -6.05
N ASP A 246 18.77 -8.19 -7.13
CA ASP A 246 17.93 -8.06 -8.33
C ASP A 246 16.62 -8.86 -8.18
N SER A 247 16.71 -10.11 -7.74
CA SER A 247 15.53 -10.97 -7.56
C SER A 247 15.76 -12.06 -6.53
N VAL A 248 14.67 -12.50 -5.91
CA VAL A 248 14.65 -13.54 -4.87
C VAL A 248 13.72 -14.67 -5.32
N SER A 249 14.20 -15.91 -5.26
CA SER A 249 13.42 -17.10 -5.63
C SER A 249 12.61 -17.63 -4.43
N GLN A 250 11.68 -18.54 -4.72
CA GLN A 250 10.92 -19.24 -3.68
C GLN A 250 11.84 -20.09 -2.80
N VAL A 251 11.42 -20.33 -1.54
CA VAL A 251 12.12 -21.20 -0.62
C VAL A 251 12.13 -22.65 -1.17
N GLU A 252 13.32 -23.21 -1.30
CA GLU A 252 13.53 -24.58 -1.73
C GLU A 252 14.01 -25.44 -0.56
N ARG A 253 13.57 -26.70 -0.47
CA ARG A 253 14.07 -27.62 0.52
C ARG A 253 15.12 -28.55 -0.11
N GLU A 254 16.33 -28.56 0.42
CA GLU A 254 17.36 -29.51 0.01
C GLU A 254 17.90 -30.29 1.22
N GLY A 255 17.46 -31.54 1.38
CA GLY A 255 17.78 -32.38 2.54
C GLY A 255 17.08 -31.91 3.81
N ASP A 256 17.84 -31.51 4.81
CA ASP A 256 17.33 -30.99 6.09
C ASP A 256 17.42 -29.46 6.19
N GLU A 257 17.92 -28.79 5.15
CA GLU A 257 18.06 -27.33 5.08
C GLU A 257 17.08 -26.70 4.12
N TYR A 258 16.72 -25.44 4.35
CA TYR A 258 15.93 -24.60 3.47
C TYR A 258 16.83 -23.58 2.80
N ARG A 259 16.58 -23.30 1.52
CA ARG A 259 17.42 -22.48 0.66
C ARG A 259 16.60 -21.40 -0.03
N VAL A 260 17.15 -20.21 -0.07
CA VAL A 260 16.60 -19.06 -0.78
C VAL A 260 17.62 -18.61 -1.82
N PRO A 261 17.45 -18.99 -3.09
CA PRO A 261 18.31 -18.49 -4.16
C PRO A 261 18.04 -17.01 -4.43
N VAL A 262 19.11 -16.21 -4.49
CA VAL A 262 19.06 -14.77 -4.65
C VAL A 262 19.98 -14.37 -5.80
N VAL A 263 19.48 -13.57 -6.73
CA VAL A 263 20.27 -13.01 -7.82
C VAL A 263 20.75 -11.62 -7.42
N VAL A 264 22.06 -11.40 -7.51
CA VAL A 264 22.72 -10.13 -7.17
C VAL A 264 22.76 -9.22 -8.40
N THR A 265 22.61 -7.89 -8.22
CA THR A 265 22.72 -6.92 -9.32
C THR A 265 24.12 -6.95 -9.94
N GLY A 266 24.22 -6.61 -11.23
CA GLY A 266 25.49 -6.73 -11.93
C GLY A 266 26.62 -5.85 -11.37
N GLN A 267 26.30 -4.69 -10.79
CA GLN A 267 27.28 -3.80 -10.16
C GLN A 267 27.75 -4.37 -8.82
N ALA A 268 26.82 -4.75 -7.95
CA ALA A 268 27.12 -5.36 -6.66
C ALA A 268 27.85 -6.71 -6.83
N ALA A 269 27.55 -7.46 -7.89
CA ALA A 269 28.24 -8.72 -8.19
C ALA A 269 29.74 -8.55 -8.43
N GLU A 270 30.16 -7.46 -9.08
CA GLU A 270 31.58 -7.15 -9.29
C GLU A 270 32.26 -6.80 -7.96
N GLU A 271 31.63 -5.96 -7.15
CA GLU A 271 32.14 -5.53 -5.84
C GLU A 271 32.22 -6.70 -4.86
N TYR A 272 31.15 -7.45 -4.72
CA TYR A 272 31.09 -8.68 -3.92
C TYR A 272 32.20 -9.67 -4.30
N GLN A 273 32.35 -9.96 -5.59
CA GLN A 273 33.42 -10.85 -6.04
C GLN A 273 34.80 -10.34 -5.67
N ASN A 274 35.09 -9.04 -5.90
CA ASN A 274 36.41 -8.46 -5.59
C ASN A 274 36.70 -8.51 -4.09
N THR A 275 35.75 -8.12 -3.25
CA THR A 275 35.87 -8.17 -1.78
C THR A 275 36.15 -9.60 -1.28
N LEU A 276 35.42 -10.60 -1.80
CA LEU A 276 35.66 -12.00 -1.43
C LEU A 276 37.02 -12.53 -1.88
N VAL A 277 37.50 -12.12 -3.05
CA VAL A 277 38.82 -12.53 -3.56
C VAL A 277 39.92 -11.85 -2.74
N ASP A 278 39.81 -10.55 -2.49
CA ASP A 278 40.81 -9.76 -1.77
C ASP A 278 40.93 -10.15 -0.29
N SER A 279 39.82 -10.55 0.35
CA SER A 279 39.81 -11.04 1.74
C SER A 279 40.50 -12.39 1.97
N GLY A 280 40.80 -13.14 0.90
CA GLY A 280 41.41 -14.47 1.00
C GLY A 280 40.44 -15.61 1.31
N ILE A 281 39.13 -15.36 1.46
CA ILE A 281 38.12 -16.41 1.70
C ILE A 281 38.07 -17.44 0.56
N THR A 282 38.40 -17.01 -0.67
CA THR A 282 38.45 -17.88 -1.85
C THR A 282 39.71 -18.74 -1.96
N THR A 283 40.67 -18.57 -1.04
CA THR A 283 41.95 -19.32 -0.99
C THR A 283 42.13 -20.02 0.35
N GLU A 284 42.52 -19.29 1.39
CA GLU A 284 42.74 -19.83 2.73
C GLU A 284 41.43 -20.15 3.46
N GLY A 285 40.34 -19.50 3.07
CA GLY A 285 39.03 -19.63 3.69
C GLY A 285 38.17 -20.78 3.17
N VAL A 286 38.63 -21.53 2.13
CA VAL A 286 37.82 -22.63 1.59
C VAL A 286 37.65 -23.74 2.63
N GLY A 287 36.38 -23.99 3.02
CA GLY A 287 36.05 -24.97 4.06
C GLY A 287 36.45 -24.59 5.47
N ALA A 288 36.79 -23.33 5.73
CA ALA A 288 37.37 -22.86 6.99
C ALA A 288 36.36 -22.16 7.93
N CYS A 289 35.08 -22.15 7.63
CA CYS A 289 34.04 -21.61 8.52
C CYS A 289 33.59 -22.65 9.53
N ALA A 290 33.60 -22.27 10.81
CA ALA A 290 32.94 -23.00 11.89
C ALA A 290 31.94 -22.10 12.58
N TRP A 291 30.67 -22.31 12.29
CA TRP A 291 29.51 -21.64 12.90
C TRP A 291 28.53 -22.68 13.42
N SER A 292 27.85 -22.40 14.53
CA SER A 292 26.78 -23.22 15.07
C SER A 292 25.74 -22.37 15.79
N GLU A 293 24.49 -22.77 15.74
CA GLU A 293 23.34 -22.13 16.43
C GLU A 293 23.49 -22.13 17.97
N ALA A 294 24.47 -22.84 18.52
CA ALA A 294 24.67 -22.98 19.97
C ALA A 294 25.21 -21.72 20.66
N GLY A 295 25.32 -20.57 19.93
CA GLY A 295 25.74 -19.29 20.48
C GLY A 295 27.26 -19.17 20.71
N GLU A 296 28.07 -20.05 20.14
CA GLU A 296 29.49 -19.83 20.04
C GLU A 296 29.83 -18.85 18.93
N PRO A 297 30.74 -17.89 19.13
CA PRO A 297 31.10 -16.95 18.08
C PRO A 297 31.64 -17.68 16.84
N PRO A 298 31.38 -17.19 15.64
CA PRO A 298 31.87 -17.77 14.41
C PRO A 298 33.40 -17.78 14.42
N TYR A 299 34.00 -18.82 13.84
CA TYR A 299 35.43 -18.99 13.77
C TYR A 299 35.88 -19.27 12.34
N GLY A 300 36.99 -18.62 11.95
CA GLY A 300 37.57 -18.76 10.62
C GLY A 300 36.97 -17.79 9.59
N TYR A 301 36.98 -18.20 8.33
CA TYR A 301 36.44 -17.41 7.23
C TYR A 301 34.99 -17.82 6.98
N CYS A 302 34.04 -16.97 7.33
CA CYS A 302 32.62 -17.24 7.18
C CYS A 302 31.93 -16.15 6.38
N GLN A 303 30.92 -16.55 5.64
CA GLN A 303 29.86 -15.65 5.19
C GLN A 303 28.67 -15.85 6.12
N LEU A 304 28.35 -14.82 6.89
CA LEU A 304 27.27 -14.86 7.88
C LEU A 304 26.04 -14.20 7.27
N ILE A 305 24.90 -14.85 7.41
CA ILE A 305 23.60 -14.23 7.11
C ILE A 305 23.06 -13.73 8.44
N GLN A 306 22.86 -12.42 8.52
CA GLN A 306 22.27 -11.77 9.69
C GLN A 306 20.87 -11.28 9.36
N LEU A 307 19.96 -11.41 10.33
CA LEU A 307 18.63 -10.83 10.33
C LEU A 307 18.53 -9.94 11.58
N ASP A 308 18.33 -8.65 11.38
CA ASP A 308 18.31 -7.63 12.46
C ASP A 308 19.53 -7.71 13.40
N GLY A 309 20.71 -8.00 12.84
CA GLY A 309 21.96 -8.13 13.58
C GLY A 309 22.17 -9.49 14.27
N GLU A 310 21.20 -10.41 14.24
CA GLU A 310 21.36 -11.77 14.74
C GLU A 310 21.82 -12.71 13.63
N THR A 311 22.92 -13.44 13.86
CA THR A 311 23.43 -14.40 12.88
C THR A 311 22.57 -15.65 12.86
N ILE A 312 21.84 -15.86 11.76
CA ILE A 312 20.94 -17.00 11.54
C ILE A 312 21.58 -18.13 10.74
N SER A 313 22.65 -17.84 10.00
CA SER A 313 23.38 -18.85 9.22
C SER A 313 24.83 -18.45 9.00
N GLY A 314 25.71 -19.44 8.97
CA GLY A 314 27.14 -19.26 8.66
C GLY A 314 27.58 -20.21 7.55
N LEU A 315 27.96 -19.65 6.42
CA LEU A 315 28.29 -20.38 5.21
C LEU A 315 29.82 -20.47 5.03
N SER A 316 30.28 -21.68 4.70
CA SER A 316 31.66 -21.91 4.34
C SER A 316 31.85 -21.81 2.83
N MET A 317 32.92 -21.13 2.39
CA MET A 317 33.29 -21.08 0.99
C MET A 317 33.57 -22.50 0.45
N THR A 318 32.90 -22.84 -0.63
CA THR A 318 33.13 -24.11 -1.32
C THR A 318 34.19 -23.98 -2.41
N GLN A 319 34.92 -25.06 -2.70
CA GLN A 319 35.96 -25.03 -3.75
C GLN A 319 35.37 -24.60 -5.12
N GLY A 320 34.17 -25.09 -5.46
CA GLY A 320 33.53 -24.76 -6.75
C GLY A 320 33.17 -23.28 -6.88
N LEU A 321 32.67 -22.65 -5.80
CA LEU A 321 32.37 -21.22 -5.79
C LEU A 321 33.66 -20.40 -5.80
N ALA A 322 34.66 -20.77 -5.01
CA ALA A 322 35.98 -20.13 -4.99
C ALA A 322 36.64 -20.11 -6.39
N ASP A 323 36.57 -21.23 -7.12
CA ASP A 323 37.11 -21.31 -8.47
C ASP A 323 36.36 -20.37 -9.44
N GLN A 324 35.04 -20.25 -9.31
CA GLN A 324 34.23 -19.34 -10.16
C GLN A 324 34.53 -17.86 -9.84
N LEU A 325 34.64 -17.49 -8.57
CA LEU A 325 34.95 -16.13 -8.12
C LEU A 325 36.37 -15.73 -8.60
N ASN A 326 37.40 -16.61 -8.37
CA ASN A 326 38.77 -16.35 -8.82
C ASN A 326 38.92 -16.25 -10.33
N GLN A 327 38.07 -16.92 -11.11
CA GLN A 327 38.07 -16.87 -12.59
C GLN A 327 37.21 -15.73 -13.14
N GLY A 328 36.45 -15.02 -12.33
CA GLY A 328 35.52 -13.99 -12.77
C GLY A 328 34.31 -14.53 -13.52
N THR A 329 34.03 -15.84 -13.41
CA THR A 329 32.91 -16.46 -14.13
C THR A 329 31.60 -16.38 -13.38
N TRP A 330 31.63 -16.17 -12.06
CA TRP A 330 30.45 -16.03 -11.22
C TRP A 330 29.59 -14.82 -11.60
N GLN A 331 30.21 -13.72 -12.01
CA GLN A 331 29.51 -12.51 -12.48
C GLN A 331 28.56 -12.74 -13.68
N ASN A 332 28.73 -13.84 -14.45
CA ASN A 332 27.85 -14.15 -15.57
C ASN A 332 26.48 -14.67 -15.12
N ASN A 333 26.38 -15.19 -13.92
CA ASN A 333 25.16 -15.63 -13.26
C ASN A 333 25.33 -15.45 -11.75
N PRO A 334 25.27 -14.22 -11.26
CA PRO A 334 25.63 -13.89 -9.89
C PRO A 334 24.52 -14.32 -8.93
N THR A 335 24.54 -15.60 -8.56
CA THR A 335 23.57 -16.19 -7.64
C THR A 335 24.23 -16.49 -6.30
N PHE A 336 23.66 -15.94 -5.26
CA PHE A 336 23.93 -16.26 -3.87
C PHE A 336 22.81 -17.14 -3.34
N VAL A 337 23.08 -18.04 -2.41
CA VAL A 337 22.06 -18.90 -1.79
C VAL A 337 22.09 -18.70 -0.29
N ALA A 338 21.08 -18.04 0.24
CA ALA A 338 20.86 -17.98 1.67
C ALA A 338 20.32 -19.32 2.18
N THR A 339 20.87 -19.86 3.28
CA THR A 339 20.40 -21.10 3.87
C THR A 339 19.91 -20.88 5.29
N SER A 340 18.89 -21.62 5.68
CA SER A 340 18.35 -21.64 7.04
C SER A 340 18.01 -23.06 7.47
N PRO A 341 18.15 -23.41 8.75
CA PRO A 341 17.80 -24.70 9.27
C PRO A 341 16.28 -24.94 9.35
N ASP A 342 15.49 -23.89 9.43
CA ASP A 342 14.03 -23.97 9.52
C ASP A 342 13.33 -23.20 8.41
N GLN A 343 12.11 -23.63 8.11
CA GLN A 343 11.31 -23.08 7.01
C GLN A 343 10.86 -21.64 7.29
N GLN A 344 10.55 -21.31 8.53
CA GLN A 344 10.03 -19.99 8.86
C GLN A 344 11.12 -18.93 8.69
N SER A 345 12.30 -19.16 9.23
CA SER A 345 13.45 -18.25 9.03
C SER A 345 13.84 -18.10 7.57
N ALA A 346 13.75 -19.19 6.77
CA ALA A 346 13.98 -19.09 5.32
C ALA A 346 12.93 -18.23 4.62
N GLU A 347 11.68 -18.32 5.03
CA GLU A 347 10.59 -17.50 4.48
C GLU A 347 10.74 -16.03 4.91
N ASP A 348 11.13 -15.77 6.16
CA ASP A 348 11.41 -14.43 6.66
C ASP A 348 12.58 -13.78 5.90
N ILE A 349 13.65 -14.53 5.61
CA ILE A 349 14.75 -14.09 4.73
C ILE A 349 14.22 -13.75 3.34
N ARG A 350 13.42 -14.63 2.76
CA ARG A 350 12.85 -14.42 1.41
C ARG A 350 12.02 -13.14 1.36
N VAL A 351 11.09 -12.99 2.30
CA VAL A 351 10.20 -11.83 2.38
C VAL A 351 11.01 -10.55 2.59
N SER A 352 12.00 -10.58 3.46
CA SER A 352 12.84 -9.42 3.78
C SER A 352 13.72 -8.99 2.60
N LEU A 353 14.33 -9.95 1.91
CA LEU A 353 15.13 -9.67 0.71
C LEU A 353 14.27 -9.24 -0.47
N GLN A 354 13.01 -9.66 -0.54
CA GLN A 354 12.09 -9.26 -1.60
C GLN A 354 11.45 -7.90 -1.34
N ALA A 355 10.80 -7.72 -0.19
CA ALA A 355 10.09 -6.50 0.17
C ALA A 355 11.05 -5.37 0.64
N GLY A 356 12.20 -5.72 1.18
CA GLY A 356 13.15 -4.78 1.75
C GLY A 356 13.01 -4.62 3.27
N SER A 357 14.02 -3.98 3.87
CA SER A 357 14.02 -3.60 5.27
C SER A 357 13.27 -2.29 5.47
N LEU A 358 12.62 -2.14 6.63
CA LEU A 358 12.03 -0.86 7.01
C LEU A 358 13.17 0.12 7.37
N PRO A 359 13.12 1.36 6.88
CA PRO A 359 14.09 2.40 7.28
C PRO A 359 14.11 2.60 8.79
N THR A 360 12.94 2.55 9.40
CA THR A 360 12.76 2.62 10.85
C THR A 360 11.58 1.75 11.30
N THR A 361 11.41 1.62 12.61
CA THR A 361 10.32 0.83 13.20
C THR A 361 9.11 1.68 13.57
N LEU A 362 7.98 1.01 13.78
CA LEU A 362 6.77 1.64 14.30
C LEU A 362 6.77 1.64 15.82
N ASN A 363 6.40 2.77 16.44
CA ASN A 363 6.21 2.84 17.88
C ASN A 363 4.91 2.15 18.30
N LEU A 364 4.97 0.85 18.53
CA LEU A 364 3.82 0.03 18.91
C LEU A 364 3.31 0.30 20.33
N ASP A 365 4.13 0.93 21.20
CA ASP A 365 3.77 1.25 22.58
C ASP A 365 2.83 2.47 22.63
N ASP A 366 3.06 3.46 21.79
CA ASP A 366 2.20 4.64 21.58
C ASP A 366 1.10 4.38 20.54
N GLY A 367 1.12 3.18 19.96
CA GLY A 367 0.17 2.73 18.98
C GLY A 367 -1.16 2.25 19.59
N THR A 368 -2.15 2.11 18.73
CA THR A 368 -3.44 1.48 19.09
C THR A 368 -3.63 0.21 18.27
N SER A 369 -4.06 -0.85 18.95
CA SER A 369 -4.39 -2.12 18.30
C SER A 369 -5.86 -2.44 18.51
N GLN A 370 -6.54 -2.88 17.47
CA GLN A 370 -7.95 -3.24 17.49
C GLN A 370 -8.16 -4.59 16.83
N THR A 371 -8.88 -5.48 17.51
CA THR A 371 -9.33 -6.75 16.92
C THR A 371 -10.85 -6.74 16.79
N ILE A 372 -11.34 -7.11 15.63
CA ILE A 372 -12.76 -7.33 15.37
C ILE A 372 -12.97 -8.83 15.20
N SER A 373 -13.72 -9.43 16.13
CA SER A 373 -14.04 -10.86 16.03
C SER A 373 -14.96 -11.13 14.85
N ALA A 374 -14.82 -12.30 14.22
CA ALA A 374 -15.65 -12.74 13.10
C ALA A 374 -17.16 -12.65 13.41
N GLU A 375 -17.57 -12.99 14.64
CA GLU A 375 -18.97 -12.87 15.08
C GLU A 375 -19.48 -11.43 15.03
N ARG A 376 -18.66 -10.46 15.45
CA ARG A 376 -19.01 -9.03 15.40
C ARG A 376 -19.05 -8.51 13.97
N ALA A 377 -18.12 -8.95 13.13
CA ALA A 377 -18.10 -8.62 11.72
C ALA A 377 -19.35 -9.14 10.98
N ASP A 378 -19.77 -10.37 11.26
CA ASP A 378 -21.01 -10.93 10.74
C ASP A 378 -22.24 -10.12 11.16
N GLN A 379 -22.29 -9.61 12.39
CA GLN A 379 -23.35 -8.71 12.84
C GLN A 379 -23.31 -7.39 12.05
N PHE A 380 -22.14 -6.80 11.84
CA PHE A 380 -22.00 -5.57 11.06
C PHE A 380 -22.39 -5.79 9.60
N LYS A 381 -21.96 -6.89 8.98
CA LYS A 381 -22.33 -7.28 7.63
C LYS A 381 -23.85 -7.44 7.47
N ASN A 382 -24.49 -8.16 8.39
CA ASN A 382 -25.94 -8.34 8.36
C ASN A 382 -26.69 -7.01 8.55
N ASN A 383 -26.23 -6.15 9.47
CA ASN A 383 -26.81 -4.83 9.69
C ASN A 383 -26.60 -3.91 8.48
N ALA A 384 -25.45 -3.97 7.82
CA ALA A 384 -25.15 -3.21 6.60
C ALA A 384 -26.08 -3.61 5.44
N VAL A 385 -26.27 -4.92 5.22
CA VAL A 385 -27.20 -5.45 4.21
C VAL A 385 -28.63 -5.03 4.53
N LEU A 386 -29.04 -5.12 5.81
CA LEU A 386 -30.38 -4.69 6.23
C LEU A 386 -30.59 -3.19 6.03
N ALA A 387 -29.62 -2.36 6.45
CA ALA A 387 -29.69 -0.90 6.29
C ALA A 387 -29.74 -0.49 4.81
N GLY A 388 -28.87 -1.07 3.97
CA GLY A 388 -28.85 -0.84 2.52
C GLY A 388 -30.16 -1.28 1.85
N GLY A 389 -30.67 -2.47 2.22
CA GLY A 389 -31.95 -2.97 1.73
C GLY A 389 -33.14 -2.09 2.15
N LEU A 390 -33.18 -1.63 3.39
CA LEU A 390 -34.21 -0.70 3.87
C LEU A 390 -34.12 0.67 3.17
N ALA A 391 -32.92 1.18 2.96
CA ALA A 391 -32.69 2.43 2.21
C ALA A 391 -33.24 2.33 0.78
N LEU A 392 -32.87 1.27 0.05
CA LEU A 392 -33.38 1.00 -1.29
C LEU A 392 -34.90 0.87 -1.32
N LEU A 393 -35.46 0.09 -0.41
CA LEU A 393 -36.92 -0.12 -0.32
C LEU A 393 -37.65 1.19 -0.03
N THR A 394 -37.16 2.00 0.91
CA THR A 394 -37.73 3.30 1.25
C THR A 394 -37.73 4.25 0.06
N VAL A 395 -36.63 4.31 -0.66
CA VAL A 395 -36.46 5.14 -1.85
C VAL A 395 -37.43 4.70 -2.98
N VAL A 396 -37.49 3.39 -3.25
CA VAL A 396 -38.40 2.82 -4.23
C VAL A 396 -39.85 3.15 -3.86
N LEU A 397 -40.23 2.94 -2.59
CA LEU A 397 -41.59 3.25 -2.10
C LEU A 397 -41.89 4.73 -2.22
N MET A 398 -40.95 5.62 -1.84
CA MET A 398 -41.12 7.07 -1.97
C MET A 398 -41.39 7.50 -3.42
N VAL A 399 -40.60 6.96 -4.36
CA VAL A 399 -40.77 7.24 -5.79
C VAL A 399 -42.15 6.77 -6.32
N PHE A 400 -42.57 5.57 -5.91
CA PHE A 400 -43.90 5.07 -6.28
C PHE A 400 -45.04 5.91 -5.68
N LEU A 401 -44.91 6.34 -4.42
CA LEU A 401 -45.90 7.22 -3.77
C LEU A 401 -45.96 8.62 -4.44
N ARG A 402 -44.79 9.14 -4.85
CA ARG A 402 -44.66 10.47 -5.46
C ARG A 402 -45.29 10.57 -6.85
N TYR A 403 -45.08 9.54 -7.67
CA TYR A 403 -45.53 9.58 -9.07
C TYR A 403 -46.82 8.83 -9.35
N GLY A 404 -47.12 7.80 -8.59
CA GLY A 404 -48.32 6.97 -8.81
C GLY A 404 -48.37 6.23 -10.16
N ASP A 405 -47.40 6.47 -11.05
CA ASP A 405 -47.28 5.86 -12.38
C ASP A 405 -46.06 4.89 -12.41
N PRO A 406 -46.30 3.57 -12.47
CA PRO A 406 -45.24 2.59 -12.54
C PRO A 406 -44.32 2.74 -13.76
N ARG A 407 -44.80 3.36 -14.85
CA ARG A 407 -44.02 3.59 -16.07
C ARG A 407 -42.88 4.61 -15.85
N VAL A 408 -43.04 5.50 -14.87
CA VAL A 408 -42.04 6.48 -14.48
C VAL A 408 -41.19 5.94 -13.31
N ALA A 409 -41.87 5.40 -12.29
CA ALA A 409 -41.25 4.96 -11.05
C ALA A 409 -40.36 3.72 -11.25
N ALA A 410 -40.77 2.73 -12.02
CA ALA A 410 -39.99 1.51 -12.21
C ALA A 410 -38.64 1.73 -12.92
N PRO A 411 -38.57 2.47 -14.05
CA PRO A 411 -37.28 2.80 -14.66
C PRO A 411 -36.37 3.62 -13.75
N MET A 412 -36.90 4.54 -12.94
CA MET A 412 -36.16 5.35 -11.96
C MET A 412 -35.52 4.45 -10.90
N SER A 413 -36.32 3.57 -10.30
CA SER A 413 -35.84 2.60 -9.30
C SER A 413 -34.77 1.64 -9.88
N LEU A 414 -35.00 1.15 -11.11
CA LEU A 414 -34.03 0.28 -11.78
C LEU A 414 -32.73 0.99 -12.11
N THR A 415 -32.79 2.27 -12.47
CA THR A 415 -31.60 3.09 -12.73
C THR A 415 -30.81 3.32 -11.44
N ALA A 416 -31.47 3.61 -10.32
CA ALA A 416 -30.83 3.75 -9.02
C ALA A 416 -30.17 2.43 -8.56
N LEU A 417 -30.84 1.30 -8.76
CA LEU A 417 -30.26 -0.02 -8.45
C LEU A 417 -29.04 -0.33 -9.32
N SER A 418 -29.08 0.03 -10.60
CA SER A 418 -27.96 -0.18 -11.52
C SER A 418 -26.73 0.64 -11.13
N GLU A 419 -26.90 1.82 -10.54
CA GLU A 419 -25.81 2.65 -10.04
C GLU A 419 -25.06 1.97 -8.89
N VAL A 420 -25.78 1.40 -7.93
CA VAL A 420 -25.16 0.60 -6.85
C VAL A 420 -24.41 -0.61 -7.41
N LEU A 421 -25.01 -1.31 -8.38
CA LEU A 421 -24.40 -2.47 -8.99
C LEU A 421 -23.11 -2.12 -9.76
N ILE A 422 -23.08 -0.98 -10.43
CA ILE A 422 -21.90 -0.47 -11.12
C ILE A 422 -20.79 -0.11 -10.11
N LEU A 423 -21.16 0.54 -8.99
CA LEU A 423 -20.21 0.86 -7.92
C LEU A 423 -19.63 -0.39 -7.26
N LEU A 424 -20.46 -1.39 -6.96
CA LEU A 424 -19.99 -2.68 -6.42
C LEU A 424 -19.06 -3.41 -7.40
N GLY A 425 -19.42 -3.40 -8.69
CA GLY A 425 -18.56 -3.97 -9.73
C GLY A 425 -17.24 -3.24 -9.89
N PHE A 426 -17.24 -1.93 -9.75
CA PHE A 426 -16.02 -1.13 -9.73
C PHE A 426 -15.15 -1.48 -8.52
N ALA A 427 -15.73 -1.56 -7.32
CA ALA A 427 -15.00 -1.94 -6.11
C ALA A 427 -14.37 -3.34 -6.23
N ALA A 428 -15.12 -4.32 -6.78
CA ALA A 428 -14.59 -5.66 -7.05
C ALA A 428 -13.47 -5.66 -8.09
N ALA A 429 -13.59 -4.84 -9.16
CA ALA A 429 -12.60 -4.76 -10.23
C ALA A 429 -11.22 -4.24 -9.77
N ILE A 430 -11.20 -3.35 -8.76
CA ILE A 430 -9.97 -2.79 -8.19
C ILE A 430 -9.59 -3.46 -6.85
N LYS A 431 -10.22 -4.57 -6.49
CA LYS A 431 -10.01 -5.29 -5.21
C LYS A 431 -10.12 -4.38 -3.98
N LEU A 432 -11.04 -3.38 -3.99
CA LEU A 432 -11.22 -2.46 -2.88
C LEU A 432 -11.85 -3.18 -1.67
N PRO A 433 -11.18 -3.25 -0.52
CA PRO A 433 -11.77 -3.83 0.69
C PRO A 433 -12.88 -2.92 1.22
N LEU A 434 -14.10 -3.45 1.29
CA LEU A 434 -15.29 -2.70 1.71
C LEU A 434 -15.41 -2.68 3.23
N ASP A 435 -15.32 -1.49 3.82
CA ASP A 435 -15.61 -1.19 5.22
C ASP A 435 -17.00 -0.56 5.37
N LEU A 436 -17.48 -0.38 6.62
CA LEU A 436 -18.75 0.26 6.92
C LEU A 436 -18.87 1.68 6.35
N SER A 437 -17.76 2.39 6.25
CA SER A 437 -17.69 3.73 5.63
C SER A 437 -18.08 3.69 4.14
N HIS A 438 -17.62 2.68 3.42
CA HIS A 438 -17.99 2.46 2.01
C HIS A 438 -19.47 2.14 1.89
N VAL A 439 -20.03 1.30 2.79
CA VAL A 439 -21.46 1.00 2.83
C VAL A 439 -22.29 2.25 3.07
N ALA A 440 -21.88 3.12 3.98
CA ALA A 440 -22.52 4.41 4.19
C ALA A 440 -22.48 5.28 2.92
N GLY A 441 -21.38 5.27 2.18
CA GLY A 441 -21.25 5.92 0.88
C GLY A 441 -22.24 5.36 -0.16
N PHE A 442 -22.39 4.04 -0.26
CA PHE A 442 -23.41 3.43 -1.15
C PHE A 442 -24.82 3.89 -0.81
N ILE A 443 -25.18 3.93 0.47
CA ILE A 443 -26.51 4.39 0.92
C ILE A 443 -26.72 5.88 0.55
N ALA A 444 -25.70 6.71 0.76
CA ALA A 444 -25.75 8.13 0.39
C ALA A 444 -25.94 8.33 -1.12
N VAL A 445 -25.20 7.56 -1.95
CA VAL A 445 -25.32 7.61 -3.41
C VAL A 445 -26.71 7.20 -3.88
N VAL A 446 -27.32 6.19 -3.26
CA VAL A 446 -28.73 5.81 -3.57
C VAL A 446 -29.68 6.99 -3.33
N GLY A 447 -29.53 7.68 -2.19
CA GLY A 447 -30.37 8.82 -1.85
C GLY A 447 -30.20 9.98 -2.83
N THR A 448 -28.96 10.45 -3.03
CA THR A 448 -28.65 11.56 -3.94
C THR A 448 -28.95 11.20 -5.40
N GLY A 449 -28.71 9.93 -5.77
CA GLY A 449 -29.00 9.43 -7.11
C GLY A 449 -30.47 9.52 -7.49
N VAL A 450 -31.36 9.10 -6.59
CA VAL A 450 -32.81 9.17 -6.83
C VAL A 450 -33.33 10.60 -6.78
N ASP A 451 -32.75 11.45 -5.92
CA ASP A 451 -33.12 12.88 -5.88
C ASP A 451 -32.87 13.56 -7.23
N ASP A 452 -31.75 13.30 -7.87
CA ASP A 452 -31.44 13.77 -9.23
C ASP A 452 -32.42 13.24 -10.29
N LEU A 453 -32.81 11.96 -10.18
CA LEU A 453 -33.80 11.37 -11.10
C LEU A 453 -35.18 11.98 -10.92
N ILE A 454 -35.56 12.35 -9.68
CA ILE A 454 -36.77 13.10 -9.36
C ILE A 454 -36.72 14.49 -10.00
N ILE A 455 -35.61 15.21 -9.89
CA ILE A 455 -35.40 16.52 -10.52
C ILE A 455 -35.61 16.43 -12.05
N ILE A 456 -35.05 15.40 -12.70
CA ILE A 456 -35.26 15.17 -14.14
C ILE A 456 -36.73 14.92 -14.45
N ALA A 457 -37.37 14.03 -13.71
CA ALA A 457 -38.76 13.67 -13.96
C ALA A 457 -39.72 14.86 -13.73
N ASP A 458 -39.54 15.58 -12.63
CA ASP A 458 -40.37 16.75 -12.29
C ASP A 458 -40.20 17.88 -13.30
N GLU A 459 -38.97 18.24 -13.70
CA GLU A 459 -38.76 19.29 -14.69
C GLU A 459 -39.32 18.92 -16.06
N VAL A 460 -39.19 17.64 -16.47
CA VAL A 460 -39.77 17.17 -17.74
C VAL A 460 -41.29 17.19 -17.70
N MET A 461 -41.91 16.88 -16.55
CA MET A 461 -43.38 16.76 -16.42
C MET A 461 -44.07 18.02 -15.88
N SER A 462 -43.35 19.09 -15.48
CA SER A 462 -43.88 20.26 -14.75
C SER A 462 -44.91 21.11 -15.51
N GLU A 463 -44.87 21.15 -16.82
CA GLU A 463 -45.70 22.04 -17.65
C GLU A 463 -46.65 21.28 -18.61
N GLY A 464 -47.27 20.21 -18.14
CA GLY A 464 -48.23 19.44 -18.93
C GLY A 464 -47.62 18.43 -19.90
N ASP A 465 -48.44 17.86 -20.79
CA ASP A 465 -47.99 16.81 -21.71
C ASP A 465 -46.82 17.27 -22.60
N VAL A 466 -45.77 16.46 -22.64
CA VAL A 466 -44.59 16.68 -23.51
C VAL A 466 -45.02 16.42 -24.95
N SER A 467 -45.34 17.51 -25.66
CA SER A 467 -45.91 17.42 -27.02
C SER A 467 -44.89 17.21 -28.12
N SER A 468 -43.57 17.37 -27.82
CA SER A 468 -42.52 17.20 -28.83
C SER A 468 -41.15 16.89 -28.21
N GLN A 469 -40.33 16.23 -29.00
CA GLN A 469 -38.94 15.89 -28.63
C GLN A 469 -38.11 17.14 -28.30
N ARG A 470 -38.34 18.27 -29.00
CA ARG A 470 -37.60 19.52 -28.75
C ARG A 470 -37.92 20.11 -27.37
N VAL A 471 -39.18 20.03 -26.93
CA VAL A 471 -39.59 20.47 -25.58
C VAL A 471 -38.95 19.58 -24.51
N PHE A 472 -38.96 18.27 -24.71
CA PHE A 472 -38.28 17.34 -23.83
C PHE A 472 -36.77 17.67 -23.66
N ASP A 473 -36.06 17.82 -24.78
CA ASP A 473 -34.62 18.09 -24.79
C ASP A 473 -34.28 19.42 -24.10
N SER A 474 -35.13 20.44 -24.22
CA SER A 474 -34.95 21.73 -23.54
C SER A 474 -35.09 21.60 -22.02
N ARG A 475 -36.14 20.92 -21.54
CA ARG A 475 -36.41 20.72 -20.11
C ARG A 475 -35.35 19.79 -19.48
N PHE A 476 -35.00 18.70 -20.16
CA PHE A 476 -33.96 17.81 -19.73
C PHE A 476 -32.61 18.52 -19.57
N ARG A 477 -32.24 19.39 -20.52
CA ARG A 477 -31.00 20.18 -20.43
C ARG A 477 -31.00 21.12 -19.22
N LYS A 478 -32.15 21.71 -18.89
CA LYS A 478 -32.26 22.58 -17.71
C LYS A 478 -32.07 21.79 -16.42
N ALA A 479 -32.78 20.65 -16.28
CA ALA A 479 -32.57 19.73 -15.13
C ALA A 479 -31.12 19.28 -15.03
N PHE A 480 -30.49 18.89 -16.14
CA PHE A 480 -29.14 18.40 -16.19
C PHE A 480 -28.07 19.45 -15.77
N TRP A 481 -28.31 20.74 -16.05
CA TRP A 481 -27.48 21.82 -15.56
C TRP A 481 -27.55 21.99 -14.03
N ILE A 482 -28.73 21.85 -13.45
CA ILE A 482 -28.94 21.91 -12.00
C ILE A 482 -28.19 20.75 -11.32
N ILE A 483 -28.38 19.53 -11.84
CA ILE A 483 -27.73 18.32 -11.36
C ILE A 483 -26.21 18.42 -11.49
N GLY A 484 -25.71 18.93 -12.63
CA GLY A 484 -24.28 19.14 -12.85
C GLY A 484 -23.64 20.11 -11.86
N ALA A 485 -24.35 21.20 -11.53
CA ALA A 485 -23.90 22.14 -10.51
C ALA A 485 -23.89 21.52 -9.10
N ALA A 486 -24.96 20.77 -8.74
CA ALA A 486 -25.02 20.05 -7.47
C ALA A 486 -23.92 18.98 -7.36
N ALA A 487 -23.68 18.22 -8.43
CA ALA A 487 -22.59 17.24 -8.50
C ALA A 487 -21.23 17.89 -8.30
N ALA A 488 -20.95 19.00 -8.96
CA ALA A 488 -19.69 19.73 -8.80
C ALA A 488 -19.47 20.19 -7.34
N THR A 489 -20.52 20.75 -6.70
CA THR A 489 -20.42 21.16 -5.30
C THR A 489 -20.22 19.97 -4.35
N THR A 490 -20.86 18.83 -4.61
CA THR A 490 -20.67 17.60 -3.83
C THR A 490 -19.25 17.07 -3.97
N ILE A 491 -18.70 17.00 -5.19
CA ILE A 491 -17.33 16.55 -5.44
C ILE A 491 -16.33 17.48 -4.74
N ILE A 492 -16.49 18.81 -4.87
CA ILE A 492 -15.62 19.79 -4.21
C ILE A 492 -15.68 19.64 -2.68
N ALA A 493 -16.87 19.46 -2.11
CA ALA A 493 -17.05 19.31 -0.67
C ALA A 493 -16.48 17.98 -0.14
N MET A 494 -16.54 16.89 -0.92
CA MET A 494 -16.01 15.58 -0.54
C MET A 494 -14.52 15.42 -0.83
N SER A 495 -13.94 16.22 -1.74
CA SER A 495 -12.53 16.11 -2.12
C SER A 495 -11.56 16.22 -0.93
N PRO A 496 -11.70 17.15 0.02
CA PRO A 496 -10.82 17.19 1.18
C PRO A 496 -10.87 15.89 2.01
N LEU A 497 -12.05 15.27 2.16
CA LEU A 497 -12.19 14.02 2.89
C LEU A 497 -11.59 12.82 2.15
N ALA A 498 -11.50 12.88 0.82
CA ALA A 498 -10.92 11.83 0.01
C ALA A 498 -9.38 11.90 -0.02
N PHE A 499 -8.80 13.11 0.01
CA PHE A 499 -7.36 13.35 -0.03
C PHE A 499 -6.72 13.40 1.36
N LEU A 500 -7.41 13.99 2.34
CA LEU A 500 -6.92 13.98 3.70
C LEU A 500 -7.07 12.57 4.27
N SER A 501 -6.03 12.06 4.92
CA SER A 501 -6.03 10.76 5.58
C SER A 501 -6.83 10.81 6.90
N LEU A 502 -8.14 11.08 6.79
CA LEU A 502 -9.07 11.17 7.93
C LEU A 502 -9.72 9.80 8.24
N GLY A 503 -8.94 8.72 8.14
CA GLY A 503 -9.38 7.38 8.52
C GLY A 503 -10.63 6.91 7.77
N ASP A 504 -11.67 6.53 8.53
CA ASP A 504 -12.88 5.92 7.98
C ASP A 504 -13.72 6.84 7.07
N LEU A 505 -13.58 8.17 7.17
CA LEU A 505 -14.30 9.11 6.31
C LEU A 505 -13.83 9.10 4.85
N ARG A 506 -12.59 8.66 4.59
CA ARG A 506 -12.03 8.57 3.24
C ARG A 506 -12.84 7.62 2.34
N GLY A 507 -13.19 6.44 2.85
CA GLY A 507 -13.99 5.45 2.11
C GLY A 507 -15.36 5.99 1.70
N PHE A 508 -16.05 6.66 2.63
CA PHE A 508 -17.33 7.33 2.36
C PHE A 508 -17.20 8.39 1.25
N ALA A 509 -16.17 9.23 1.33
CA ALA A 509 -15.96 10.30 0.35
C ALA A 509 -15.64 9.74 -1.05
N ILE A 510 -14.76 8.75 -1.15
CA ILE A 510 -14.39 8.12 -2.43
C ILE A 510 -15.63 7.51 -3.11
N ILE A 511 -16.40 6.68 -2.40
CA ILE A 511 -17.61 6.06 -2.96
C ILE A 511 -18.63 7.12 -3.37
N THR A 512 -18.79 8.18 -2.58
CA THR A 512 -19.71 9.27 -2.91
C THR A 512 -19.28 10.02 -4.18
N ILE A 513 -18.00 10.36 -4.31
CA ILE A 513 -17.47 11.04 -5.50
C ILE A 513 -17.65 10.17 -6.75
N ILE A 514 -17.25 8.89 -6.67
CA ILE A 514 -17.38 7.96 -7.81
C ILE A 514 -18.85 7.75 -8.17
N GLY A 515 -19.74 7.61 -7.17
CA GLY A 515 -21.17 7.48 -7.38
C GLY A 515 -21.77 8.68 -8.10
N VAL A 516 -21.44 9.89 -7.68
CA VAL A 516 -21.88 11.12 -8.33
C VAL A 516 -21.36 11.21 -9.77
N LEU A 517 -20.08 10.85 -10.02
CA LEU A 517 -19.51 10.82 -11.37
C LEU A 517 -20.21 9.81 -12.29
N ILE A 518 -20.44 8.59 -11.83
CA ILE A 518 -21.20 7.55 -12.56
C ILE A 518 -22.62 8.05 -12.80
N GLY A 519 -23.22 8.64 -11.79
CA GLY A 519 -24.53 9.22 -11.83
C GLY A 519 -24.71 10.20 -12.97
N VAL A 520 -23.96 11.28 -12.93
CA VAL A 520 -24.07 12.37 -13.91
C VAL A 520 -23.67 11.93 -15.31
N SER A 521 -22.61 11.08 -15.42
CA SER A 521 -22.08 10.71 -16.73
C SER A 521 -22.90 9.62 -17.42
N ILE A 522 -23.52 8.69 -16.67
CA ILE A 522 -24.09 7.45 -17.21
C ILE A 522 -25.56 7.30 -16.86
N THR A 523 -25.90 7.23 -15.55
CA THR A 523 -27.23 6.81 -15.13
C THR A 523 -28.28 7.87 -15.40
N ARG A 524 -28.04 9.16 -15.15
CA ARG A 524 -29.00 10.26 -15.44
C ARG A 524 -29.22 10.44 -16.94
N PRO A 525 -28.21 10.47 -17.83
CA PRO A 525 -28.40 10.48 -19.27
C PRO A 525 -29.16 9.26 -19.81
N ALA A 526 -28.94 8.07 -19.26
CA ALA A 526 -29.64 6.86 -19.63
C ALA A 526 -31.13 6.94 -19.22
N TYR A 527 -31.42 7.34 -17.97
CA TYR A 527 -32.80 7.55 -17.51
C TYR A 527 -33.53 8.58 -18.34
N GLY A 528 -32.88 9.73 -18.65
CA GLY A 528 -33.48 10.73 -19.55
C GLY A 528 -33.84 10.16 -20.91
N SER A 529 -33.05 9.26 -21.48
CA SER A 529 -33.34 8.58 -22.74
C SER A 529 -34.54 7.61 -22.63
N ILE A 530 -34.64 6.91 -21.47
CA ILE A 530 -35.79 6.03 -21.18
C ILE A 530 -37.05 6.85 -21.00
N LEU A 531 -37.01 7.90 -20.18
CA LEU A 531 -38.16 8.78 -19.91
C LEU A 531 -38.68 9.46 -21.19
N ARG A 532 -37.76 9.88 -22.09
CA ARG A 532 -38.11 10.42 -23.39
C ARG A 532 -38.97 9.45 -24.18
N LYS A 533 -38.57 8.18 -24.29
CA LYS A 533 -39.36 7.16 -25.01
C LYS A 533 -40.76 6.96 -24.41
N ILE A 534 -40.85 6.92 -23.09
CA ILE A 534 -42.12 6.72 -22.38
C ILE A 534 -43.06 7.89 -22.59
N LYS A 535 -42.56 9.12 -22.73
CA LYS A 535 -43.39 10.33 -22.80
C LYS A 535 -43.61 10.85 -24.23
N THR A 536 -42.72 10.52 -25.21
CA THR A 536 -42.82 11.01 -26.58
C THR A 536 -43.30 9.96 -27.61
N ASP A 537 -43.13 8.66 -27.35
CA ASP A 537 -43.59 7.56 -28.21
C ASP A 537 -45.00 7.11 -27.76
N LYS A 538 -45.98 8.00 -27.89
CA LYS A 538 -47.43 7.67 -27.74
C LYS A 538 -48.06 7.38 -29.08
#